data_70f50c52fd02e3db8f6040f96273cf72
#
_entry.id   70f50c52fd02e3db8f6040f96273cf72
#
_cell.length_a   1.000
_cell.length_b   1.000
_cell.length_c   1.000
_cell.angle_alpha   90.00
_cell.angle_beta   90.00
_cell.angle_gamma   90.00
#
_symmetry.space_group_name_H-M   'P 1'
#
loop_
_entity.id
_entity.type
_entity.pdbx_description
1 polymer ?
#
loop_
_entity_poly.entity_id
_entity_poly.type
_entity_poly.pdbx_seq_one_letter_code
_entity_poly.pdbx_strand_id
1 'polypeptide(L)'
;MNRRKQIKGCLVDGPLALDNAVSKEAAEHKGIVSDVAGDCDVILTPDINTGNILYKSINFLGGGVSAAVIMGAKVPVVLTSRSDSEKSKLMSIVLAAAMD
;
A
#
# COMPACT_ATOMS: atom_id res chain seq x y z
N MET A 1 -8.14 -2.92 -15.65
CA MET A 1 -7.08 -3.83 -16.13
C MET A 1 -7.32 -5.29 -15.73
N ASN A 2 -7.76 -5.56 -14.52
CA ASN A 2 -8.06 -6.95 -14.09
C ASN A 2 -9.18 -7.60 -14.92
N ARG A 3 -10.29 -6.87 -15.19
CA ARG A 3 -11.39 -7.36 -16.03
C ARG A 3 -10.97 -7.75 -17.45
N ARG A 4 -9.94 -7.08 -18.00
CA ARG A 4 -9.36 -7.39 -19.31
C ARG A 4 -8.30 -8.48 -19.25
N LYS A 5 -8.11 -9.12 -18.08
CA LYS A 5 -7.07 -10.14 -17.83
C LYS A 5 -5.63 -9.63 -18.04
N GLN A 6 -5.43 -8.32 -17.91
CA GLN A 6 -4.09 -7.70 -17.95
C GLN A 6 -3.37 -7.85 -16.62
N ILE A 7 -4.12 -7.91 -15.50
CA ILE A 7 -3.62 -8.23 -14.17
C ILE A 7 -4.16 -9.58 -13.78
N LYS A 8 -3.27 -10.52 -13.49
CA LYS A 8 -3.59 -11.92 -13.17
C LYS A 8 -2.98 -12.31 -11.82
N GLY A 9 -3.50 -13.39 -11.23
CA GLY A 9 -2.98 -13.93 -9.98
C GLY A 9 -3.43 -13.18 -8.73
N CYS A 10 -4.35 -12.25 -8.84
CA CYS A 10 -4.93 -11.51 -7.73
C CYS A 10 -6.36 -11.08 -8.03
N LEU A 11 -7.10 -10.75 -6.97
CA LEU A 11 -8.40 -10.09 -7.06
C LEU A 11 -8.20 -8.59 -6.98
N VAL A 12 -8.84 -7.85 -7.87
CA VAL A 12 -8.77 -6.38 -7.89
C VAL A 12 -10.20 -5.83 -7.79
N ASP A 13 -10.42 -4.95 -6.84
CA ASP A 13 -11.70 -4.27 -6.66
C ASP A 13 -11.48 -2.79 -6.36
N GLY A 14 -12.48 -1.99 -6.65
CA GLY A 14 -12.44 -0.55 -6.45
C GLY A 14 -13.32 0.21 -7.46
N PRO A 15 -13.37 1.53 -7.35
CA PRO A 15 -12.75 2.31 -6.27
C PRO A 15 -13.41 2.06 -4.92
N LEU A 16 -12.62 2.06 -3.85
CA LEU A 16 -13.08 1.91 -2.47
C LEU A 16 -12.55 3.08 -1.63
N ALA A 17 -13.34 3.53 -0.67
CA ALA A 17 -12.83 4.42 0.37
C ALA A 17 -11.89 3.61 1.28
N LEU A 18 -10.95 4.28 1.93
CA LEU A 18 -9.94 3.61 2.76
C LEU A 18 -10.58 2.75 3.86
N ASP A 19 -11.59 3.27 4.54
CA ASP A 19 -12.32 2.54 5.59
C ASP A 19 -12.92 1.23 5.05
N ASN A 20 -13.50 1.26 3.87
CA ASN A 20 -14.11 0.09 3.24
C ASN A 20 -13.07 -0.92 2.74
N ALA A 21 -11.87 -0.46 2.39
CA ALA A 21 -10.79 -1.33 1.96
C ALA A 21 -10.19 -2.12 3.13
N VAL A 22 -10.10 -1.51 4.32
CA VAL A 22 -9.37 -2.07 5.45
C VAL A 22 -10.25 -2.56 6.61
N SER A 23 -11.53 -2.15 6.65
CA SER A 23 -12.46 -2.52 7.74
C SER A 23 -13.64 -3.29 7.21
N LYS A 24 -13.78 -4.53 7.64
CA LYS A 24 -14.94 -5.37 7.33
C LYS A 24 -16.23 -4.74 7.82
N GLU A 25 -16.23 -4.23 9.05
CA GLU A 25 -17.39 -3.56 9.65
C GLU A 25 -17.84 -2.35 8.84
N ALA A 26 -16.89 -1.51 8.41
CA ALA A 26 -17.20 -0.34 7.58
C ALA A 26 -17.77 -0.75 6.22
N ALA A 27 -17.24 -1.79 5.60
CA ALA A 27 -17.75 -2.31 4.34
C ALA A 27 -19.17 -2.88 4.49
N GLU A 28 -19.42 -3.63 5.55
CA GLU A 28 -20.75 -4.20 5.86
C GLU A 28 -21.78 -3.11 6.11
N HIS A 29 -21.43 -2.08 6.89
CA HIS A 29 -22.34 -0.94 7.16
C HIS A 29 -22.77 -0.20 5.89
N LYS A 30 -21.92 -0.19 4.87
CA LYS A 30 -22.22 0.43 3.57
C LYS A 30 -22.82 -0.55 2.55
N GLY A 31 -23.05 -1.80 2.96
CA GLY A 31 -23.63 -2.83 2.08
C GLY A 31 -22.74 -3.22 0.90
N ILE A 32 -21.43 -3.11 1.06
CA ILE A 32 -20.47 -3.47 0.00
C ILE A 32 -20.27 -4.98 -0.01
N VAL A 33 -20.59 -5.60 -1.15
CA VAL A 33 -20.35 -7.02 -1.39
C VAL A 33 -19.10 -7.15 -2.26
N SER A 34 -18.02 -7.63 -1.68
CA SER A 34 -16.72 -7.75 -2.36
C SER A 34 -15.85 -8.77 -1.63
N ASP A 35 -15.07 -9.51 -2.40
CA ASP A 35 -14.07 -10.44 -1.85
C ASP A 35 -12.81 -9.72 -1.36
N VAL A 36 -12.67 -8.43 -1.66
CA VAL A 36 -11.50 -7.61 -1.32
C VAL A 36 -11.81 -6.60 -0.21
N ALA A 37 -13.02 -6.01 -0.22
CA ALA A 37 -13.40 -4.98 0.75
C ALA A 37 -13.29 -5.49 2.20
N GLY A 38 -12.61 -4.74 3.03
CA GLY A 38 -12.36 -5.07 4.43
C GLY A 38 -11.23 -6.08 4.69
N ASP A 39 -10.60 -6.58 3.63
CA ASP A 39 -9.57 -7.64 3.72
C ASP A 39 -8.51 -7.49 2.62
N CYS A 40 -8.19 -6.27 2.22
CA CYS A 40 -7.22 -6.04 1.17
C CYS A 40 -5.78 -6.26 1.64
N ASP A 41 -4.95 -6.85 0.80
CA ASP A 41 -3.52 -7.03 1.05
C ASP A 41 -2.69 -5.86 0.50
N VAL A 42 -3.20 -5.20 -0.54
CA VAL A 42 -2.52 -4.09 -1.22
C VAL A 42 -3.50 -2.96 -1.47
N ILE A 43 -3.09 -1.75 -1.19
CA ILE A 43 -3.84 -0.53 -1.49
C ILE A 43 -3.12 0.23 -2.60
N LEU A 44 -3.78 0.37 -3.75
CA LEU A 44 -3.31 1.22 -4.83
C LEU A 44 -3.93 2.61 -4.70
N THR A 45 -3.11 3.62 -4.49
CA THR A 45 -3.57 5.00 -4.45
C THR A 45 -3.66 5.60 -5.85
N PRO A 46 -4.63 6.49 -6.11
CA PRO A 46 -4.87 7.00 -7.47
C PRO A 46 -3.77 7.94 -7.98
N ASP A 47 -3.03 8.58 -7.07
CA ASP A 47 -1.99 9.53 -7.39
C ASP A 47 -0.94 9.63 -6.28
N ILE A 48 0.16 10.32 -6.58
CA ILE A 48 1.28 10.48 -5.64
C ILE A 48 0.90 11.30 -4.41
N ASN A 49 0.02 12.27 -4.55
CA ASN A 49 -0.40 13.11 -3.42
C ASN A 49 -1.14 12.29 -2.38
N THR A 50 -2.08 11.47 -2.83
CA THR A 50 -2.82 10.54 -1.96
C THR A 50 -1.88 9.55 -1.29
N GLY A 51 -0.96 8.96 -2.04
CA GLY A 51 0.03 8.04 -1.50
C GLY A 51 0.94 8.69 -0.46
N ASN A 52 1.41 9.89 -0.73
CA ASN A 52 2.23 10.65 0.22
C ASN A 52 1.48 10.97 1.51
N ILE A 53 0.24 11.41 1.40
CA ILE A 53 -0.58 11.71 2.60
C ILE A 53 -0.80 10.44 3.43
N LEU A 54 -1.16 9.35 2.81
CA LEU A 54 -1.38 8.08 3.50
C LEU A 54 -0.11 7.59 4.22
N TYR A 55 0.99 7.51 3.49
CA TYR A 55 2.28 7.09 4.01
C TYR A 55 2.75 7.98 5.16
N LYS A 56 2.72 9.30 4.97
CA LYS A 56 3.12 10.27 5.98
C LYS A 56 2.21 10.25 7.21
N SER A 57 0.92 10.06 7.01
CA SER A 57 -0.04 9.93 8.12
C SER A 57 0.26 8.72 8.98
N ILE A 58 0.54 7.59 8.40
CA ILE A 58 0.91 6.38 9.14
C ILE A 58 2.17 6.62 9.96
N ASN A 59 3.20 7.20 9.36
CA ASN A 59 4.49 7.39 10.02
C ASN A 59 4.48 8.49 11.08
N PHE A 60 3.89 9.66 10.76
CA PHE A 60 4.00 10.85 11.60
C PHE A 60 2.82 11.04 12.55
N LEU A 61 1.64 10.56 12.20
CA LEU A 61 0.44 10.65 13.04
C LEU A 61 0.12 9.33 13.75
N GLY A 62 0.32 8.22 13.08
CA GLY A 62 0.02 6.89 13.60
C GLY A 62 1.18 6.19 14.30
N GLY A 63 2.36 6.77 14.32
CA GLY A 63 3.54 6.15 14.97
C GLY A 63 4.05 4.90 14.26
N GLY A 64 3.70 4.70 13.02
CA GLY A 64 4.13 3.54 12.22
C GLY A 64 5.57 3.63 11.74
N VAL A 65 6.11 2.50 11.32
CA VAL A 65 7.40 2.39 10.63
C VAL A 65 7.15 1.82 9.24
N SER A 66 7.64 2.51 8.22
CA SER A 66 7.49 2.09 6.83
C SER A 66 8.81 1.59 6.26
N ALA A 67 8.71 0.64 5.36
CA ALA A 67 9.81 0.25 4.48
C ALA A 67 9.34 0.40 3.03
N ALA A 68 10.16 1.01 2.18
CA ALA A 68 9.79 1.31 0.82
C ALA A 68 10.86 0.89 -0.18
N VAL A 69 10.40 0.35 -1.29
CA VAL A 69 11.25 -0.01 -2.43
C VAL A 69 10.61 0.48 -3.73
N ILE A 70 11.43 0.75 -4.72
CA ILE A 70 10.96 1.06 -6.07
C ILE A 70 10.86 -0.26 -6.84
N MET A 71 9.67 -0.57 -7.31
CA MET A 71 9.40 -1.78 -8.07
C MET A 71 9.63 -1.59 -9.57
N GLY A 72 9.94 -2.68 -10.27
CA GLY A 72 10.07 -2.69 -11.72
C GLY A 72 11.49 -2.51 -12.24
N ALA A 73 12.47 -2.26 -11.39
CA ALA A 73 13.89 -2.26 -11.78
C ALA A 73 14.46 -3.69 -11.78
N LYS A 74 15.56 -3.90 -12.51
CA LYS A 74 16.25 -5.18 -12.55
C LYS A 74 17.04 -5.50 -11.28
N VAL A 75 17.31 -4.48 -10.49
CA VAL A 75 18.03 -4.59 -9.22
C VAL A 75 17.19 -3.89 -8.13
N PRO A 76 17.37 -4.25 -6.86
CA PRO A 76 16.68 -3.57 -5.77
C PRO A 76 17.05 -2.08 -5.76
N VAL A 77 16.05 -1.22 -5.66
CA VAL A 77 16.22 0.24 -5.58
C VAL A 77 15.51 0.75 -4.34
N VAL A 78 16.25 1.45 -3.50
CA VAL A 78 15.72 2.11 -2.31
C VAL A 78 15.87 3.61 -2.45
N LEU A 79 14.78 4.33 -2.30
CA LEU A 79 14.76 5.79 -2.23
C LEU A 79 13.91 6.19 -1.04
N THR A 80 14.54 6.70 0.00
CA THR A 80 13.87 7.14 1.22
C THR A 80 13.66 8.65 1.22
N SER A 81 12.65 9.11 1.97
CA SER A 81 12.47 10.53 2.21
C SER A 81 13.55 11.06 3.16
N ARG A 82 13.94 12.32 2.98
CA ARG A 82 14.86 12.99 3.91
C ARG A 82 14.32 13.04 5.35
N SER A 83 13.01 13.04 5.50
CA SER A 83 12.32 13.08 6.80
C SER A 83 12.03 11.71 7.40
N ASP A 84 12.35 10.62 6.71
CA ASP A 84 12.17 9.28 7.24
C ASP A 84 13.11 9.02 8.42
N SER A 85 12.61 8.22 9.39
CA SER A 85 13.43 7.78 10.51
C SER A 85 14.56 6.85 10.04
N GLU A 86 15.63 6.78 10.80
CA GLU A 86 16.73 5.83 10.54
C GLU A 86 16.22 4.39 10.48
N LYS A 87 15.25 4.05 11.32
CA LYS A 87 14.61 2.73 11.32
C LYS A 87 13.89 2.45 10.02
N SER A 88 13.11 3.40 9.48
CA SER A 88 12.44 3.25 8.19
C SER A 88 13.44 3.11 7.04
N LYS A 89 14.53 3.88 7.08
CA LYS A 89 15.62 3.76 6.10
C LYS A 89 16.27 2.38 6.13
N LEU A 90 16.60 1.89 7.33
CA LEU A 90 17.18 0.55 7.51
C LEU A 90 16.21 -0.54 7.05
N MET A 91 14.94 -0.45 7.44
CA MET A 91 13.93 -1.44 7.04
C MET A 91 13.70 -1.47 5.52
N SER A 92 13.83 -0.34 4.85
CA SER A 92 13.76 -0.28 3.39
C SER A 92 14.92 -1.04 2.73
N ILE A 93 16.12 -0.92 3.27
CA ILE A 93 17.29 -1.68 2.80
C ILE A 93 17.10 -3.18 3.05
N VAL A 94 16.62 -3.55 4.24
CA VAL A 94 16.33 -4.95 4.59
C VAL A 94 15.28 -5.55 3.66
N LEU A 95 14.19 -4.81 3.40
CA LEU A 95 13.14 -5.25 2.47
C LEU A 95 13.69 -5.47 1.06
N ALA A 96 14.46 -4.52 0.54
CA ALA A 96 15.07 -4.62 -0.78
C ALA A 96 15.99 -5.85 -0.88
N ALA A 97 16.81 -6.09 0.14
CA ALA A 97 17.70 -7.26 0.21
C ALA A 97 16.90 -8.58 0.26
N ALA A 98 15.78 -8.61 0.96
CA ALA A 98 14.92 -9.80 1.07
C ALA A 98 14.18 -10.12 -0.23
N MET A 99 13.99 -9.14 -1.10
CA MET A 99 13.29 -9.28 -2.38
C MET A 99 14.21 -9.69 -3.52
N ASP A 100 15.51 -9.65 -3.33
CA ASP A 100 16.51 -9.95 -4.35
C ASP A 100 16.70 -11.46 -4.58
#